data_1f245c9f0ef03332c2b40cf7ec422677
#
_entry.id   1f245c9f0ef03332c2b40cf7ec422677
#
_cell.length_a   1.000
_cell.length_b   1.000
_cell.length_c   1.000
_cell.angle_alpha   90.00
_cell.angle_beta   90.00
_cell.angle_gamma   90.00
#
_symmetry.space_group_name_H-M   'P 1'
#
loop_
_entity.id
_entity.type
_entity.pdbx_description
1 polymer ?
#
loop_
_entity_poly.entity_id
_entity_poly.type
_entity_poly.pdbx_seq_one_letter_code
_entity_poly.pdbx_strand_id
1 'polypeptide(L)'
;MTSPAATAAPAARTPAGHAREKILATAFRLFYAQGFRAAGIDTIIAESGVAKATFYKYFPAKDDLMLAYLEKVDGVWTGQLHAAAEAAGEDPAAQLVGLFDALTAACRRDGYRGCAFINAAAES
;
A
#
# COMPACT_ATOMS: atom_id res chain seq x y z
N MET A 1 9.74 12.72 5.50
CA MET A 1 9.95 12.52 5.77
C MET A 1 10.38 12.03 5.63
N THR A 2 10.62 11.65 5.74
CA THR A 2 11.02 11.10 5.83
C THR A 2 11.69 10.61 5.81
N SER A 3 12.06 10.40 5.89
CA SER A 3 12.68 9.89 6.05
C SER A 3 13.42 9.56 6.09
N PRO A 4 13.67 9.52 6.26
CA PRO A 4 14.43 9.12 6.47
C PRO A 4 15.00 8.56 6.86
N ALA A 5 15.11 8.35 7.25
CA ALA A 5 15.56 7.86 7.70
C ALA A 5 15.84 7.00 7.60
N ALA A 6 15.80 6.72 7.59
CA ALA A 6 15.96 5.90 7.49
C ALA A 6 16.67 5.48 7.10
N THR A 7 17.10 5.70 7.09
CA THR A 7 17.69 5.37 6.91
C THR A 7 18.30 4.79 6.86
N ALA A 8 18.65 4.66 6.84
CA ALA A 8 19.25 4.06 6.83
C ALA A 8 19.79 3.32 7.25
N ALA A 9 19.92 3.49 7.49
CA ALA A 9 20.53 2.74 8.07
C ALA A 9 20.89 1.51 8.13
N PRO A 10 21.23 1.12 8.76
CA PRO A 10 21.80 -0.10 8.83
C PRO A 10 21.11 -1.05 8.10
N ALA A 11 21.08 -0.75 6.99
CA ALA A 11 20.44 -1.57 6.11
C ALA A 11 20.89 -2.96 6.09
N ALA A 12 22.02 -3.21 6.56
CA ALA A 12 22.56 -4.54 6.47
C ALA A 12 21.72 -5.55 7.24
N ARG A 13 21.02 -5.11 8.25
CA ARG A 13 20.30 -6.05 9.04
C ARG A 13 18.90 -5.57 9.24
N THR A 14 17.96 -6.19 8.61
CA THR A 14 16.55 -5.85 8.73
C THR A 14 15.88 -6.86 9.64
N PRO A 15 15.28 -6.43 10.75
CA PRO A 15 14.49 -7.32 11.58
C PRO A 15 13.35 -7.95 10.78
N ALA A 16 12.91 -9.12 11.20
CA ALA A 16 11.89 -9.86 10.48
C ALA A 16 10.64 -9.03 10.15
N GLY A 17 10.17 -8.23 11.13
CA GLY A 17 9.00 -7.39 10.90
C GLY A 17 9.23 -6.34 9.82
N HIS A 18 10.43 -5.78 9.79
CA HIS A 18 10.78 -4.79 8.78
C HIS A 18 10.90 -5.40 7.39
N ALA A 19 11.34 -6.66 7.30
CA ALA A 19 11.43 -7.31 6.00
C ALA A 19 10.05 -7.44 5.38
N ARG A 20 9.06 -7.87 6.15
CA ARG A 20 7.69 -7.98 5.68
C ARG A 20 7.15 -6.63 5.25
N GLU A 21 7.40 -5.60 6.04
CA GLU A 21 6.95 -4.24 5.72
C GLU A 21 7.61 -3.70 4.45
N LYS A 22 8.89 -3.97 4.25
CA LYS A 22 9.59 -3.55 3.03
C LYS A 22 8.99 -4.21 1.80
N ILE A 23 8.70 -5.50 1.90
CA ILE A 23 8.07 -6.22 0.80
C ILE A 23 6.71 -5.62 0.49
N LEU A 24 5.89 -5.38 1.51
CA LEU A 24 4.55 -4.81 1.32
C LEU A 24 4.59 -3.39 0.76
N ALA A 25 5.53 -2.57 1.22
CA ALA A 25 5.66 -1.22 0.71
C ALA A 25 6.03 -1.22 -0.78
N THR A 26 6.95 -2.11 -1.16
CA THR A 26 7.36 -2.26 -2.55
C THR A 26 6.20 -2.77 -3.40
N ALA A 27 5.50 -3.80 -2.92
CA ALA A 27 4.36 -4.37 -3.61
C ALA A 27 3.23 -3.34 -3.76
N PHE A 28 2.96 -2.58 -2.71
CA PHE A 28 1.94 -1.54 -2.72
C PHE A 28 2.19 -0.56 -3.88
N ARG A 29 3.42 -0.10 -3.99
CA ARG A 29 3.80 0.84 -5.04
C ARG A 29 3.71 0.22 -6.43
N LEU A 30 4.27 -0.96 -6.60
CA LEU A 30 4.35 -1.61 -7.92
C LEU A 30 2.99 -2.15 -8.39
N PHE A 31 2.24 -2.79 -7.51
CA PHE A 31 0.93 -3.32 -7.87
C PHE A 31 -0.02 -2.19 -8.27
N TYR A 32 0.01 -1.08 -7.55
CA TYR A 32 -0.85 0.03 -7.89
C TYR A 32 -0.43 0.70 -9.19
N ALA A 33 0.87 0.93 -9.39
CA ALA A 33 1.37 1.63 -10.57
C ALA A 33 1.30 0.80 -11.85
N GLN A 34 1.57 -0.51 -11.76
CA GLN A 34 1.72 -1.37 -12.93
C GLN A 34 0.63 -2.41 -13.08
N GLY A 35 -0.17 -2.63 -12.05
CA GLY A 35 -1.11 -3.72 -12.01
C GLY A 35 -0.49 -4.99 -11.46
N PHE A 36 -1.34 -5.91 -11.06
CA PHE A 36 -0.93 -7.12 -10.37
C PHE A 36 -0.11 -8.06 -11.28
N ARG A 37 -0.53 -8.24 -12.52
CA ARG A 37 0.16 -9.16 -13.45
C ARG A 37 1.52 -8.65 -13.87
N ALA A 38 1.62 -7.35 -14.15
CA ALA A 38 2.87 -6.76 -14.64
C ALA A 38 3.96 -6.68 -13.58
N ALA A 39 3.59 -6.50 -12.32
CA ALA A 39 4.55 -6.40 -11.23
C ALA A 39 5.02 -7.81 -10.84
N GLY A 40 6.18 -8.21 -11.32
CA GLY A 40 6.71 -9.54 -11.09
C GLY A 40 7.33 -9.72 -9.72
N ILE A 41 7.31 -10.95 -9.22
CA ILE A 41 7.89 -11.28 -7.91
C ILE A 41 9.39 -10.94 -7.87
N ASP A 42 10.12 -11.25 -8.94
CA ASP A 42 11.57 -10.98 -8.95
C ASP A 42 11.87 -9.49 -8.83
N THR A 43 11.06 -8.65 -9.47
CA THR A 43 11.22 -7.21 -9.35
C THR A 43 10.93 -6.74 -7.93
N ILE A 44 9.90 -7.30 -7.32
CA ILE A 44 9.54 -6.96 -5.95
C ILE A 44 10.66 -7.34 -4.99
N ILE A 45 11.22 -8.54 -5.15
CA ILE A 45 12.34 -8.98 -4.32
C ILE A 45 13.54 -8.04 -4.50
N ALA A 46 13.89 -7.73 -5.74
CA ALA A 46 15.03 -6.87 -6.03
C ALA A 46 14.86 -5.47 -5.45
N GLU A 47 13.68 -4.86 -5.64
CA GLU A 47 13.45 -3.50 -5.18
C GLU A 47 13.23 -3.40 -3.67
N SER A 48 12.72 -4.45 -3.04
CA SER A 48 12.52 -4.45 -1.59
C SER A 48 13.85 -4.62 -0.85
N GLY A 49 14.87 -5.17 -1.51
CA GLY A 49 16.16 -5.37 -0.89
C GLY A 49 16.22 -6.53 0.08
N VAL A 50 15.21 -7.40 0.10
CA VAL A 50 15.22 -8.58 0.98
C VAL A 50 15.76 -9.79 0.25
N ALA A 51 16.26 -10.77 1.00
CA ALA A 51 16.73 -12.01 0.42
C ALA A 51 15.53 -12.79 -0.12
N LYS A 52 15.75 -13.53 -1.21
CA LYS A 52 14.71 -14.33 -1.83
C LYS A 52 14.07 -15.31 -0.85
N ALA A 53 14.87 -15.98 -0.04
CA ALA A 53 14.36 -16.93 0.95
C ALA A 53 13.48 -16.24 1.98
N THR A 54 13.86 -15.03 2.40
CA THR A 54 13.06 -14.24 3.34
C THR A 54 11.73 -13.85 2.72
N PHE A 55 11.74 -13.46 1.46
CA PHE A 55 10.51 -13.11 0.76
C PHE A 55 9.53 -14.29 0.78
N TYR A 56 9.97 -15.47 0.35
CA TYR A 56 9.08 -16.63 0.29
C TYR A 56 8.68 -17.17 1.64
N LYS A 57 9.42 -16.83 2.70
CA LYS A 57 9.01 -17.15 4.05
C LYS A 57 7.73 -16.41 4.43
N TYR A 58 7.62 -15.14 4.04
CA TYR A 58 6.44 -14.33 4.35
C TYR A 58 5.32 -14.49 3.33
N PHE A 59 5.68 -14.66 2.07
CA PHE A 59 4.71 -14.73 0.98
C PHE A 59 5.06 -15.91 0.08
N PRO A 60 4.55 -17.09 0.41
CA PRO A 60 4.86 -18.30 -0.37
C PRO A 60 4.37 -18.24 -1.81
N ALA A 61 3.29 -17.50 -2.06
CA ALA A 61 2.73 -17.33 -3.39
C ALA A 61 2.43 -15.86 -3.64
N LYS A 62 2.37 -15.48 -4.92
CA LYS A 62 2.04 -14.10 -5.30
C LYS A 62 0.66 -13.69 -4.80
N ASP A 63 -0.29 -14.64 -4.78
CA ASP A 63 -1.63 -14.38 -4.29
C ASP A 63 -1.64 -13.98 -2.81
N ASP A 64 -0.75 -14.57 -2.00
CA ASP A 64 -0.63 -14.19 -0.59
C ASP A 64 -0.21 -12.74 -0.47
N LEU A 65 0.72 -12.32 -1.33
CA LEU A 65 1.18 -10.93 -1.35
C LEU A 65 0.07 -10.00 -1.83
N MET A 66 -0.69 -10.41 -2.83
CA MET A 66 -1.80 -9.60 -3.32
C MET A 66 -2.85 -9.38 -2.23
N LEU A 67 -3.18 -10.44 -1.48
CA LEU A 67 -4.15 -10.30 -0.38
C LEU A 67 -3.65 -9.35 0.68
N ALA A 68 -2.38 -9.47 1.07
CA ALA A 68 -1.79 -8.57 2.05
C ALA A 68 -1.76 -7.11 1.54
N TYR A 69 -1.49 -6.93 0.26
CA TYR A 69 -1.55 -5.62 -0.37
C TYR A 69 -2.96 -5.02 -0.28
N LEU A 70 -3.98 -5.80 -0.62
CA LEU A 70 -5.36 -5.31 -0.57
C LEU A 70 -5.80 -4.99 0.87
N GLU A 71 -5.37 -5.78 1.84
CA GLU A 71 -5.63 -5.47 3.25
C GLU A 71 -4.99 -4.16 3.66
N LYS A 72 -3.77 -3.90 3.20
CA LYS A 72 -3.09 -2.64 3.49
C LYS A 72 -3.81 -1.46 2.83
N VAL A 73 -4.24 -1.61 1.58
CA VAL A 73 -5.02 -0.58 0.90
C VAL A 73 -6.29 -0.26 1.68
N ASP A 74 -6.99 -1.30 2.13
CA ASP A 74 -8.21 -1.13 2.91
C ASP A 74 -7.95 -0.33 4.18
N GLY A 75 -6.90 -0.70 4.92
CA GLY A 75 -6.56 -0.01 6.16
C GLY A 75 -6.20 1.46 5.94
N VAL A 76 -5.40 1.74 4.91
CA VAL A 76 -4.99 3.12 4.60
C VAL A 76 -6.20 3.95 4.20
N TRP A 77 -7.02 3.44 3.29
CA TRP A 77 -8.18 4.17 2.79
C TRP A 77 -9.22 4.40 3.90
N THR A 78 -9.52 3.37 4.68
CA THR A 78 -10.44 3.48 5.79
C THR A 78 -9.95 4.50 6.80
N GLY A 79 -8.66 4.51 7.10
CA GLY A 79 -8.07 5.49 8.00
C GLY A 79 -8.22 6.91 7.47
N GLN A 80 -8.01 7.11 6.17
CA GLN A 80 -8.17 8.42 5.55
C GLN A 80 -9.62 8.91 5.61
N LEU A 81 -10.57 8.02 5.39
CA LEU A 81 -11.99 8.37 5.46
C LEU A 81 -12.39 8.74 6.90
N HIS A 82 -11.95 7.97 7.88
CA HIS A 82 -12.23 8.29 9.28
C HIS A 82 -11.63 9.63 9.67
N ALA A 83 -10.39 9.90 9.27
CA ALA A 83 -9.73 11.16 9.57
C ALA A 83 -10.47 12.35 8.93
N ALA A 84 -10.95 12.18 7.69
CA ALA A 84 -11.70 13.22 7.00
C ALA A 84 -13.04 13.51 7.71
N ALA A 85 -13.72 12.46 8.17
CA ALA A 85 -14.97 12.64 8.89
C ALA A 85 -14.74 13.34 10.22
N GLU A 86 -13.72 12.93 10.97
CA GLU A 86 -13.40 13.56 12.25
C GLU A 86 -13.01 15.03 12.09
N ALA A 87 -12.25 15.35 11.05
CA ALA A 87 -11.82 16.71 10.78
C ALA A 87 -13.01 17.64 10.44
N ALA A 88 -14.11 17.07 9.94
CA ALA A 88 -15.31 17.83 9.61
C ALA A 88 -16.17 18.18 10.83
N GLY A 89 -15.84 17.65 12.01
CA GLY A 89 -16.55 17.94 13.24
C GLY A 89 -17.63 16.91 13.55
N GLU A 90 -18.63 17.32 14.31
CA GLU A 90 -19.64 16.36 14.81
C GLU A 90 -20.92 16.33 13.99
N ASP A 91 -21.11 17.27 13.08
CA ASP A 91 -22.32 17.30 12.26
C ASP A 91 -22.28 16.20 11.21
N PRO A 92 -23.24 15.27 11.20
CA PRO A 92 -23.23 14.17 10.23
C PRO A 92 -23.23 14.61 8.77
N ALA A 93 -23.92 15.69 8.45
CA ALA A 93 -23.94 16.20 7.08
C ALA A 93 -22.58 16.69 6.66
N ALA A 94 -21.88 17.42 7.55
CA ALA A 94 -20.52 17.89 7.28
C ALA A 94 -19.56 16.72 7.15
N GLN A 95 -19.73 15.68 7.94
CA GLN A 95 -18.90 14.48 7.85
C GLN A 95 -19.06 13.78 6.50
N LEU A 96 -20.30 13.68 6.01
CA LEU A 96 -20.54 13.11 4.68
C LEU A 96 -19.84 13.91 3.59
N VAL A 97 -19.96 15.23 3.64
CA VAL A 97 -19.28 16.09 2.66
C VAL A 97 -17.77 15.90 2.76
N GLY A 98 -17.25 15.78 3.97
CA GLY A 98 -15.82 15.54 4.19
C GLY A 98 -15.33 14.26 3.54
N LEU A 99 -16.14 13.19 3.54
CA LEU A 99 -15.79 11.95 2.87
C LEU A 99 -15.62 12.16 1.36
N PHE A 100 -16.52 12.92 0.74
CA PHE A 100 -16.41 13.22 -0.68
C PHE A 100 -15.22 14.12 -0.99
N ASP A 101 -14.87 15.04 -0.09
CA ASP A 101 -13.67 15.86 -0.25
C ASP A 101 -12.42 14.99 -0.25
N ALA A 102 -12.39 13.99 0.64
CA ALA A 102 -11.27 13.03 0.70
C ALA A 102 -11.16 12.24 -0.60
N LEU A 103 -12.31 11.81 -1.15
CA LEU A 103 -12.34 11.09 -2.41
C LEU A 103 -11.85 11.97 -3.55
N THR A 104 -12.30 13.23 -3.59
CA THR A 104 -11.86 14.18 -4.61
C THR A 104 -10.34 14.38 -4.55
N ALA A 105 -9.80 14.55 -3.34
CA ALA A 105 -8.37 14.71 -3.15
C ALA A 105 -7.60 13.49 -3.64
N ALA A 106 -8.12 12.29 -3.37
CA ALA A 106 -7.51 11.05 -3.84
C ALA A 106 -7.48 10.98 -5.37
N CYS A 107 -8.58 11.34 -6.02
CA CYS A 107 -8.68 11.31 -7.48
C CYS A 107 -7.75 12.31 -8.16
N ARG A 108 -7.40 13.39 -7.46
CA ARG A 108 -6.53 14.43 -8.02
C ARG A 108 -5.05 14.19 -7.76
N ARG A 109 -4.72 13.16 -6.99
CA ARG A 109 -3.33 12.86 -6.66
C ARG A 109 -2.58 12.39 -7.90
N ASP A 110 -1.31 12.78 -8.00
CA ASP A 110 -0.46 12.29 -9.08
C ASP A 110 -0.35 10.77 -9.00
N GLY A 111 -0.44 10.12 -10.14
CA GLY A 111 -0.35 8.66 -10.17
C GLY A 111 -1.63 7.94 -9.82
N TYR A 112 -2.75 8.65 -9.69
CA TYR A 112 -4.03 8.01 -9.42
C TYR A 112 -4.40 7.05 -10.57
N ARG A 113 -4.68 5.79 -10.22
CA ARG A 113 -4.99 4.74 -11.18
C ARG A 113 -6.30 4.03 -10.88
N GLY A 114 -7.17 4.68 -10.16
CA GLY A 114 -8.47 4.11 -9.84
C GLY A 114 -8.46 3.32 -8.54
N CYS A 115 -9.42 2.43 -8.42
CA CYS A 115 -9.60 1.63 -7.21
C CYS A 115 -8.76 0.35 -7.28
N ALA A 116 -7.89 0.15 -6.28
CA ALA A 116 -7.04 -1.02 -6.23
C ALA A 116 -7.85 -2.33 -6.24
N PHE A 117 -9.00 -2.34 -5.57
CA PHE A 117 -9.85 -3.54 -5.50
C PHE A 117 -10.46 -3.88 -6.85
N ILE A 118 -10.96 -2.88 -7.55
CA ILE A 118 -11.53 -3.08 -8.89
C ILE A 118 -10.43 -3.51 -9.86
N ASN A 119 -9.27 -2.88 -9.78
CA ASN A 119 -8.15 -3.22 -10.65
C ASN A 119 -7.69 -4.65 -10.40
N ALA A 120 -7.60 -5.08 -9.13
CA ALA A 120 -7.22 -6.44 -8.79
C ALA A 120 -8.27 -7.45 -9.30
N ALA A 121 -9.55 -7.14 -9.12
CA ALA A 121 -10.62 -8.02 -9.58
C ALA A 121 -10.61 -8.17 -11.11
N ALA A 122 -10.29 -7.11 -11.83
CA ALA A 122 -10.23 -7.15 -13.28
C ALA A 122 -9.10 -8.05 -13.80
N GLU A 123 -8.05 -8.24 -12.99
CA GLU A 123 -6.91 -9.08 -13.38
C GLU A 123 -6.98 -10.50 -12.83
N SER A 124 -8.00 -10.82 -12.06
CA SER A 124 -8.14 -12.15 -11.47
C SER A 124 -8.66 -13.18 -12.45
#